data_1281559d9d6db7b4c05a8108c77662f3
#
_entry.id   1281559d9d6db7b4c05a8108c77662f3
#
_cell.length_a   1.000
_cell.length_b   1.000
_cell.length_c   1.000
_cell.angle_alpha   90.00
_cell.angle_beta   90.00
_cell.angle_gamma   90.00
#
_symmetry.space_group_name_H-M   'P 1'
#
loop_
_entity.id
_entity.type
_entity.pdbx_description
1 polymer ?
#
loop_
_entity_poly.entity_id
_entity_poly.type
_entity_poly.pdbx_seq_one_letter_code
_entity_poly.pdbx_strand_id
1 'polypeptide(L)'
;MTATPATETTTERTGTTGAYEPTDRTVPTRSRDRARYDRETVHSILDEAYICHLGFVRDGAPVVLPTLFARVGESIYVHGSTGSRPLLAAGKADPGLPVCVTVTHVDGLVLARSAFHHSLNYRSVVVHGTAYQVTDEAECRMALDALVDSAVPGRSADIRPANARELAATAVIRVDLTEVSAKLRTGPTNDDAEDLDLPYWAGVVPVAPVFGAPVPSADLAPDIAVPDYITAL
;
A
#
# COMPACT_ATOMS: atom_id res chain seq x y z
N MET A 1 46.13 25.31 -1.57
CA MET A 1 45.15 24.52 -0.78
C MET A 1 43.90 24.37 -1.64
N THR A 2 43.84 23.28 -2.37
CA THR A 2 42.76 22.95 -3.32
C THR A 2 41.78 22.03 -2.63
N ALA A 3 40.52 22.48 -2.49
CA ALA A 3 39.44 21.71 -1.92
C ALA A 3 38.94 20.68 -2.95
N THR A 4 38.89 19.42 -2.55
CA THR A 4 38.30 18.31 -3.30
C THR A 4 36.75 18.37 -3.16
N PRO A 5 35.97 18.25 -4.23
CA PRO A 5 34.51 18.20 -4.12
C PRO A 5 34.07 16.86 -3.56
N ALA A 6 33.13 16.89 -2.64
CA ALA A 6 32.42 15.71 -2.12
C ALA A 6 31.60 15.05 -3.22
N THR A 7 31.78 13.75 -3.38
CA THR A 7 31.00 12.91 -4.31
C THR A 7 29.64 12.64 -3.68
N GLU A 8 28.58 13.24 -4.21
CA GLU A 8 27.20 12.87 -3.90
C GLU A 8 26.92 11.45 -4.42
N THR A 9 26.70 10.54 -3.49
CA THR A 9 26.26 9.18 -3.81
C THR A 9 24.75 9.22 -4.08
N THR A 10 24.38 9.40 -5.34
CA THR A 10 23.00 9.20 -5.81
C THR A 10 22.70 7.71 -5.70
N THR A 11 21.85 7.33 -4.75
CA THR A 11 21.29 5.97 -4.69
C THR A 11 20.37 5.79 -5.88
N GLU A 12 20.83 5.12 -6.93
CA GLU A 12 20.02 4.68 -8.05
C GLU A 12 18.95 3.73 -7.56
N ARG A 13 17.69 4.19 -7.60
CA ARG A 13 16.52 3.32 -7.48
C ARG A 13 16.49 2.45 -8.74
N THR A 14 16.94 1.22 -8.63
CA THR A 14 16.81 0.21 -9.69
C THR A 14 15.31 -0.06 -9.93
N GLY A 15 14.73 0.67 -10.88
CA GLY A 15 13.36 0.43 -11.34
C GLY A 15 13.30 -0.94 -12.01
N THR A 16 12.50 -1.84 -11.49
CA THR A 16 12.22 -3.13 -12.10
C THR A 16 11.43 -2.87 -13.39
N THR A 17 12.09 -2.90 -14.53
CA THR A 17 11.44 -2.77 -15.86
C THR A 17 10.67 -4.03 -16.16
N GLY A 18 9.43 -3.89 -16.66
CA GLY A 18 8.58 -5.01 -17.06
C GLY A 18 7.13 -4.84 -16.63
N ALA A 19 6.31 -5.82 -16.99
CA ALA A 19 4.89 -5.86 -16.63
C ALA A 19 4.54 -7.22 -16.04
N TYR A 20 3.46 -7.26 -15.26
CA TYR A 20 2.82 -8.50 -14.82
C TYR A 20 1.98 -9.06 -15.96
N GLU A 21 1.97 -10.38 -16.13
CA GLU A 21 1.14 -11.03 -17.13
C GLU A 21 -0.35 -10.97 -16.70
N PRO A 22 -1.25 -10.49 -17.58
CA PRO A 22 -2.67 -10.52 -17.31
C PRO A 22 -3.19 -11.95 -17.17
N THR A 23 -4.03 -12.20 -16.17
CA THR A 23 -4.70 -13.49 -15.95
C THR A 23 -6.21 -13.31 -15.93
N ASP A 24 -6.99 -14.39 -15.97
CA ASP A 24 -8.44 -14.34 -15.91
C ASP A 24 -8.95 -13.61 -14.63
N ARG A 25 -8.16 -13.63 -13.54
CA ARG A 25 -8.48 -12.95 -12.28
C ARG A 25 -8.11 -11.47 -12.29
N THR A 26 -7.13 -11.07 -13.09
CA THR A 26 -6.61 -9.69 -13.11
C THR A 26 -7.16 -8.84 -14.24
N VAL A 27 -7.78 -9.45 -15.28
CA VAL A 27 -8.41 -8.72 -16.37
C VAL A 27 -9.81 -8.25 -15.95
N PRO A 28 -10.07 -6.93 -15.87
CA PRO A 28 -11.39 -6.44 -15.48
C PRO A 28 -12.41 -6.70 -16.60
N THR A 29 -13.64 -7.05 -16.21
CA THR A 29 -14.75 -7.28 -17.15
C THR A 29 -15.30 -5.97 -17.73
N ARG A 30 -15.18 -4.85 -16.99
CA ARG A 30 -15.62 -3.50 -17.41
C ARG A 30 -14.47 -2.51 -17.33
N SER A 31 -14.49 -1.52 -18.25
CA SER A 31 -13.46 -0.46 -18.32
C SER A 31 -12.04 -1.03 -18.36
N ARG A 32 -11.79 -1.90 -19.33
CA ARG A 32 -10.50 -2.57 -19.53
C ARG A 32 -9.38 -1.57 -19.83
N ASP A 33 -9.71 -0.46 -20.45
CA ASP A 33 -8.83 0.68 -20.72
C ASP A 33 -8.20 1.30 -19.48
N ARG A 34 -8.80 1.09 -18.31
CA ARG A 34 -8.30 1.57 -17.01
C ARG A 34 -7.32 0.62 -16.33
N ALA A 35 -7.18 -0.61 -16.83
CA ALA A 35 -6.23 -1.57 -16.28
C ALA A 35 -4.79 -1.21 -16.66
N ARG A 36 -3.87 -1.43 -15.72
CA ARG A 36 -2.42 -1.31 -15.89
C ARG A 36 -1.76 -2.52 -15.25
N TYR A 37 -0.69 -2.96 -15.89
CA TYR A 37 0.06 -4.13 -15.44
C TYR A 37 1.56 -3.83 -15.33
N ASP A 38 1.99 -2.64 -15.73
CA ASP A 38 3.38 -2.22 -15.59
C ASP A 38 3.77 -2.10 -14.11
N ARG A 39 4.98 -2.58 -13.79
CA ARG A 39 5.48 -2.64 -12.42
C ARG A 39 5.64 -1.25 -11.81
N GLU A 40 6.03 -0.26 -12.60
CA GLU A 40 6.22 1.11 -12.14
C GLU A 40 4.90 1.67 -11.57
N THR A 41 3.79 1.56 -12.31
CA THR A 41 2.46 1.99 -11.86
C THR A 41 2.00 1.21 -10.62
N VAL A 42 2.15 -0.12 -10.63
CA VAL A 42 1.75 -0.97 -9.49
C VAL A 42 2.55 -0.62 -8.24
N HIS A 43 3.89 -0.54 -8.37
CA HIS A 43 4.76 -0.24 -7.24
C HIS A 43 4.52 1.16 -6.68
N SER A 44 4.35 2.18 -7.53
CA SER A 44 4.08 3.55 -7.07
C SER A 44 2.79 3.63 -6.23
N ILE A 45 1.73 2.92 -6.62
CA ILE A 45 0.47 2.88 -5.87
C ILE A 45 0.64 2.14 -4.53
N LEU A 46 1.40 1.05 -4.52
CA LEU A 46 1.67 0.29 -3.29
C LEU A 46 2.58 1.06 -2.33
N ASP A 47 3.62 1.75 -2.84
CA ASP A 47 4.61 2.47 -2.04
C ASP A 47 4.05 3.76 -1.41
N GLU A 48 3.02 4.34 -2.00
CA GLU A 48 2.32 5.52 -1.46
C GLU A 48 1.35 5.15 -0.32
N ALA A 49 0.98 3.87 -0.20
CA ALA A 49 0.03 3.40 0.80
C ALA A 49 0.73 2.70 1.98
N TYR A 50 0.16 2.83 3.16
CA TYR A 50 0.57 2.07 4.35
C TYR A 50 -0.53 1.14 4.87
N ILE A 51 -1.76 1.23 4.34
CA ILE A 51 -2.89 0.34 4.67
C ILE A 51 -3.32 -0.44 3.45
N CYS A 52 -3.44 -1.76 3.60
CA CYS A 52 -4.12 -2.62 2.64
C CYS A 52 -5.33 -3.31 3.25
N HIS A 53 -6.17 -3.88 2.40
CA HIS A 53 -7.26 -4.77 2.79
C HIS A 53 -6.88 -6.21 2.41
N LEU A 54 -6.61 -7.03 3.43
CA LEU A 54 -6.26 -8.45 3.26
C LEU A 54 -7.54 -9.30 3.30
N GLY A 55 -7.92 -9.83 2.14
CA GLY A 55 -9.06 -10.72 1.97
C GLY A 55 -8.65 -12.20 1.94
N PHE A 56 -9.39 -13.06 2.63
CA PHE A 56 -9.21 -14.53 2.61
C PHE A 56 -10.51 -15.22 2.99
N VAL A 57 -10.56 -16.56 2.82
CA VAL A 57 -11.71 -17.37 3.24
C VAL A 57 -11.36 -18.09 4.54
N ARG A 58 -12.27 -18.02 5.51
CA ARG A 58 -12.19 -18.75 6.76
C ARG A 58 -13.50 -19.46 7.07
N ASP A 59 -13.42 -20.75 7.31
CA ASP A 59 -14.60 -21.59 7.61
C ASP A 59 -15.72 -21.44 6.57
N GLY A 60 -15.33 -21.30 5.29
CA GLY A 60 -16.24 -21.09 4.16
C GLY A 60 -16.79 -19.66 4.01
N ALA A 61 -16.47 -18.74 4.91
CA ALA A 61 -16.90 -17.36 4.88
C ALA A 61 -15.77 -16.41 4.45
N PRO A 62 -16.04 -15.39 3.61
CA PRO A 62 -15.05 -14.36 3.29
C PRO A 62 -14.77 -13.47 4.50
N VAL A 63 -13.49 -13.12 4.68
CA VAL A 63 -13.02 -12.19 5.70
C VAL A 63 -12.16 -11.14 5.02
N VAL A 64 -12.32 -9.87 5.39
CA VAL A 64 -11.47 -8.76 4.93
C VAL A 64 -10.99 -7.99 6.14
N LEU A 65 -9.67 -7.81 6.24
CA LEU A 65 -9.02 -7.09 7.34
C LEU A 65 -8.21 -5.92 6.80
N PRO A 66 -8.50 -4.66 7.22
CA PRO A 66 -7.58 -3.56 7.00
C PRO A 66 -6.36 -3.75 7.91
N THR A 67 -5.16 -3.58 7.36
CA THR A 67 -3.92 -3.78 8.10
C THR A 67 -2.77 -2.97 7.50
N LEU A 68 -1.77 -2.65 8.32
CA LEU A 68 -0.52 -2.08 7.86
C LEU A 68 0.20 -3.09 6.97
N PHE A 69 0.82 -2.62 5.90
CA PHE A 69 1.64 -3.41 5.01
C PHE A 69 2.86 -2.65 4.52
N ALA A 70 3.82 -3.38 3.99
CA ALA A 70 4.95 -2.82 3.25
C ALA A 70 5.23 -3.64 2.00
N ARG A 71 5.65 -3.00 0.91
CA ARG A 71 6.22 -3.67 -0.25
C ARG A 71 7.74 -3.62 -0.17
N VAL A 72 8.36 -4.77 -0.36
CA VAL A 72 9.82 -4.88 -0.53
C VAL A 72 10.10 -5.72 -1.77
N GLY A 73 10.71 -5.13 -2.78
CA GLY A 73 10.92 -5.81 -4.06
C GLY A 73 9.60 -6.23 -4.70
N GLU A 74 9.47 -7.52 -4.97
CA GLU A 74 8.28 -8.14 -5.57
C GLU A 74 7.40 -8.85 -4.52
N SER A 75 7.41 -8.38 -3.27
CA SER A 75 6.62 -8.99 -2.20
C SER A 75 5.95 -7.95 -1.32
N ILE A 76 4.76 -8.28 -0.83
CA ILE A 76 4.04 -7.54 0.21
C ILE A 76 4.22 -8.30 1.53
N TYR A 77 4.50 -7.54 2.60
CA TYR A 77 4.60 -8.05 3.96
C TYR A 77 3.50 -7.46 4.84
N VAL A 78 2.91 -8.32 5.66
CA VAL A 78 1.91 -7.97 6.68
C VAL A 78 2.31 -8.62 7.99
N HIS A 79 2.14 -7.93 9.11
CA HIS A 79 2.46 -8.45 10.42
C HIS A 79 1.26 -8.50 11.35
N GLY A 80 1.41 -9.22 12.46
CA GLY A 80 0.45 -9.26 13.54
C GLY A 80 0.93 -10.13 14.68
N SER A 81 0.10 -10.29 15.72
CA SER A 81 0.39 -11.20 16.82
C SER A 81 0.47 -12.66 16.31
N THR A 82 1.36 -13.47 16.91
CA THR A 82 1.40 -14.92 16.67
C THR A 82 0.08 -15.63 16.98
N GLY A 83 -0.82 -14.99 17.77
CA GLY A 83 -2.20 -15.45 17.99
C GLY A 83 -3.20 -14.98 16.92
N SER A 84 -2.79 -14.18 15.95
CA SER A 84 -3.66 -13.69 14.87
C SER A 84 -4.12 -14.83 13.98
N ARG A 85 -5.42 -14.99 13.82
CA ARG A 85 -6.01 -16.10 13.06
C ARG A 85 -5.57 -16.19 11.60
N PRO A 86 -5.49 -15.10 10.81
CA PRO A 86 -4.98 -15.17 9.44
C PRO A 86 -3.51 -15.57 9.37
N LEU A 87 -2.68 -15.08 10.30
CA LEU A 87 -1.26 -15.40 10.35
C LEU A 87 -1.03 -16.87 10.75
N LEU A 88 -1.81 -17.38 11.72
CA LEU A 88 -1.82 -18.82 12.07
C LEU A 88 -2.32 -19.68 10.91
N ALA A 89 -3.30 -19.23 10.15
CA ALA A 89 -3.82 -19.96 8.99
C ALA A 89 -2.75 -20.03 7.89
N ALA A 90 -2.05 -18.94 7.60
CA ALA A 90 -0.94 -18.93 6.64
C ALA A 90 0.21 -19.86 7.03
N GLY A 91 0.53 -19.95 8.34
CA GLY A 91 1.56 -20.85 8.85
C GLY A 91 1.17 -22.32 8.87
N LYS A 92 -0.13 -22.65 8.79
CA LYS A 92 -0.64 -24.03 8.83
C LYS A 92 -1.11 -24.54 7.48
N ALA A 93 -1.40 -23.64 6.53
CA ALA A 93 -1.88 -24.00 5.21
C ALA A 93 -0.74 -24.57 4.35
N ASP A 94 -1.05 -25.62 3.58
CA ASP A 94 -0.13 -26.19 2.60
C ASP A 94 -0.80 -26.06 1.22
N PRO A 95 -0.17 -25.35 0.26
CA PRO A 95 1.14 -24.68 0.30
C PRO A 95 1.15 -23.29 0.97
N GLY A 96 0.06 -22.77 1.50
CA GLY A 96 -0.12 -21.46 2.12
C GLY A 96 -1.57 -20.98 2.04
N LEU A 97 -1.87 -19.82 2.60
CA LEU A 97 -3.24 -19.26 2.62
C LEU A 97 -3.54 -18.49 1.34
N PRO A 98 -4.53 -18.89 0.51
CA PRO A 98 -4.98 -18.07 -0.61
C PRO A 98 -5.56 -16.73 -0.11
N VAL A 99 -5.09 -15.62 -0.70
CA VAL A 99 -5.46 -14.27 -0.30
C VAL A 99 -5.71 -13.36 -1.50
N CYS A 100 -6.45 -12.28 -1.23
CA CYS A 100 -6.54 -11.12 -2.11
C CYS A 100 -6.15 -9.87 -1.30
N VAL A 101 -5.15 -9.13 -1.77
CA VAL A 101 -4.73 -7.87 -1.15
C VAL A 101 -5.17 -6.71 -2.04
N THR A 102 -5.80 -5.70 -1.44
CA THR A 102 -6.28 -4.52 -2.17
C THR A 102 -5.77 -3.24 -1.51
N VAL A 103 -5.28 -2.32 -2.34
CA VAL A 103 -4.93 -0.95 -1.98
C VAL A 103 -5.75 0.01 -2.84
N THR A 104 -6.21 1.12 -2.28
CA THR A 104 -6.97 2.13 -3.02
C THR A 104 -6.67 3.53 -2.51
N HIS A 105 -6.35 4.43 -3.45
CA HIS A 105 -6.30 5.87 -3.24
C HIS A 105 -7.49 6.53 -3.92
N VAL A 106 -8.12 7.48 -3.25
CA VAL A 106 -9.15 8.33 -3.81
C VAL A 106 -8.53 9.70 -4.11
N ASP A 107 -8.43 10.04 -5.40
CA ASP A 107 -7.76 11.25 -5.88
C ASP A 107 -8.76 12.39 -6.18
N GLY A 108 -10.08 12.09 -6.24
CA GLY A 108 -11.08 13.13 -6.45
C GLY A 108 -12.52 12.60 -6.55
N LEU A 109 -13.46 13.46 -6.19
CA LEU A 109 -14.88 13.23 -6.38
C LEU A 109 -15.29 13.83 -7.73
N VAL A 110 -15.88 13.03 -8.61
CA VAL A 110 -16.32 13.46 -9.93
C VAL A 110 -17.83 13.68 -9.87
N LEU A 111 -18.23 14.96 -9.83
CA LEU A 111 -19.61 15.40 -9.69
C LEU A 111 -20.14 15.79 -11.07
N ALA A 112 -21.05 15.02 -11.59
CA ALA A 112 -21.66 15.19 -12.90
C ALA A 112 -23.01 15.94 -12.79
N ARG A 113 -23.58 16.33 -13.94
CA ARG A 113 -24.91 16.93 -13.97
C ARG A 113 -26.01 15.94 -13.72
N SER A 114 -25.80 14.66 -14.12
CA SER A 114 -26.73 13.57 -13.83
C SER A 114 -26.21 12.66 -12.73
N ALA A 115 -27.09 12.04 -11.95
CA ALA A 115 -26.72 11.09 -10.91
C ALA A 115 -25.98 9.86 -11.47
N PHE A 116 -26.26 9.49 -12.70
CA PHE A 116 -25.68 8.32 -13.37
C PHE A 116 -24.19 8.48 -13.66
N HIS A 117 -23.72 9.71 -13.95
CA HIS A 117 -22.34 10.01 -14.33
C HIS A 117 -21.44 10.42 -13.17
N HIS A 118 -21.95 10.48 -11.93
CA HIS A 118 -21.09 10.63 -10.75
C HIS A 118 -20.08 9.51 -10.65
N SER A 119 -18.84 9.82 -10.27
CA SER A 119 -17.75 8.87 -10.22
C SER A 119 -16.67 9.31 -9.23
N LEU A 120 -15.57 8.55 -9.18
CA LEU A 120 -14.35 8.89 -8.45
C LEU A 120 -13.16 8.86 -9.41
N ASN A 121 -12.21 9.76 -9.21
CA ASN A 121 -10.84 9.58 -9.66
C ASN A 121 -10.11 8.77 -8.59
N TYR A 122 -9.43 7.71 -8.99
CA TYR A 122 -8.81 6.77 -8.06
C TYR A 122 -7.66 6.01 -8.71
N ARG A 123 -6.79 5.49 -7.87
CA ARG A 123 -5.77 4.51 -8.19
C ARG A 123 -5.94 3.32 -7.26
N SER A 124 -5.92 2.11 -7.79
CA SER A 124 -6.04 0.89 -6.98
C SER A 124 -5.15 -0.22 -7.52
N VAL A 125 -4.71 -1.08 -6.61
CA VAL A 125 -4.00 -2.33 -6.93
C VAL A 125 -4.73 -3.48 -6.29
N VAL A 126 -4.86 -4.58 -7.04
CA VAL A 126 -5.37 -5.86 -6.56
C VAL A 126 -4.31 -6.92 -6.80
N VAL A 127 -3.95 -7.64 -5.75
CA VAL A 127 -3.00 -8.75 -5.78
C VAL A 127 -3.73 -10.03 -5.40
N HIS A 128 -3.74 -11.01 -6.29
CA HIS A 128 -4.16 -12.37 -5.97
C HIS A 128 -2.93 -13.23 -5.73
N GLY A 129 -2.86 -13.91 -4.61
CA GLY A 129 -1.70 -14.70 -4.26
C GLY A 129 -1.92 -15.68 -3.13
N THR A 130 -0.83 -16.26 -2.69
CA THR A 130 -0.75 -17.13 -1.53
C THR A 130 0.10 -16.45 -0.48
N ALA A 131 -0.42 -16.35 0.74
CA ALA A 131 0.33 -15.84 1.88
C ALA A 131 1.09 -16.97 2.55
N TYR A 132 2.40 -16.76 2.76
CA TYR A 132 3.31 -17.66 3.44
C TYR A 132 3.80 -17.03 4.73
N GLN A 133 3.92 -17.81 5.80
CA GLN A 133 4.57 -17.33 7.02
C GLN A 133 6.07 -17.19 6.79
N VAL A 134 6.62 -16.03 7.14
CA VAL A 134 8.06 -15.79 7.16
C VAL A 134 8.65 -16.46 8.40
N THR A 135 9.62 -17.36 8.22
CA THR A 135 10.29 -18.10 9.29
C THR A 135 11.76 -17.73 9.44
N ASP A 136 12.37 -17.11 8.42
CA ASP A 136 13.73 -16.59 8.49
C ASP A 136 13.76 -15.32 9.33
N GLU A 137 14.65 -15.27 10.32
CA GLU A 137 14.73 -14.13 11.25
C GLU A 137 15.20 -12.85 10.56
N ALA A 138 16.12 -12.95 9.61
CA ALA A 138 16.64 -11.78 8.89
C ALA A 138 15.55 -11.17 7.99
N GLU A 139 14.79 -12.00 7.28
CA GLU A 139 13.63 -11.57 6.49
C GLU A 139 12.55 -10.98 7.40
N CYS A 140 12.29 -11.57 8.56
CA CYS A 140 11.33 -11.05 9.55
C CYS A 140 11.70 -9.64 10.01
N ARG A 141 12.97 -9.41 10.37
CA ARG A 141 13.48 -8.09 10.80
C ARG A 141 13.37 -7.06 9.67
N MET A 142 13.83 -7.40 8.47
CA MET A 142 13.72 -6.56 7.28
C MET A 142 12.26 -6.17 7.01
N ALA A 143 11.33 -7.11 7.10
CA ALA A 143 9.91 -6.84 6.89
C ALA A 143 9.32 -5.92 7.96
N LEU A 144 9.70 -6.09 9.24
CA LEU A 144 9.24 -5.24 10.33
C LEU A 144 9.77 -3.81 10.22
N ASP A 145 11.04 -3.64 9.83
CA ASP A 145 11.62 -2.32 9.57
C ASP A 145 10.92 -1.65 8.38
N ALA A 146 10.68 -2.38 7.29
CA ALA A 146 9.95 -1.88 6.14
C ALA A 146 8.50 -1.48 6.47
N LEU A 147 7.82 -2.22 7.38
CA LEU A 147 6.47 -1.86 7.86
C LEU A 147 6.45 -0.57 8.67
N VAL A 148 7.49 -0.30 9.45
CA VAL A 148 7.64 0.98 10.15
C VAL A 148 7.88 2.11 9.15
N ASP A 149 8.78 1.90 8.19
CA ASP A 149 9.16 2.91 7.21
C ASP A 149 8.07 3.16 6.14
N SER A 150 7.18 2.21 5.89
CA SER A 150 6.03 2.43 5.00
C SER A 150 5.06 3.47 5.54
N ALA A 151 4.92 3.56 6.87
CA ALA A 151 4.09 4.56 7.51
C ALA A 151 4.83 5.90 7.71
N VAL A 152 6.11 5.84 8.09
CA VAL A 152 6.95 7.02 8.32
C VAL A 152 8.38 6.73 7.83
N PRO A 153 8.74 7.17 6.62
CA PRO A 153 10.03 6.90 6.02
C PRO A 153 11.22 7.32 6.92
N GLY A 154 12.17 6.40 7.12
CA GLY A 154 13.35 6.62 7.96
C GLY A 154 13.15 6.35 9.46
N ARG A 155 11.92 6.05 9.89
CA ARG A 155 11.62 5.85 11.32
C ARG A 155 12.28 4.59 11.89
N SER A 156 12.43 3.53 11.13
CA SER A 156 13.04 2.28 11.60
C SER A 156 14.48 2.47 12.09
N ALA A 157 15.23 3.37 11.47
CA ALA A 157 16.60 3.71 11.86
C ALA A 157 16.69 4.56 13.14
N ASP A 158 15.59 5.21 13.55
CA ASP A 158 15.54 6.12 14.69
C ASP A 158 14.77 5.53 15.90
N ILE A 159 14.64 4.21 15.94
CA ILE A 159 14.01 3.49 17.05
C ILE A 159 14.85 2.30 17.49
N ARG A 160 14.62 1.84 18.69
CA ARG A 160 15.20 0.59 19.18
C ARG A 160 14.67 -0.59 18.36
N PRO A 161 15.54 -1.46 17.80
CA PRO A 161 15.09 -2.65 17.09
C PRO A 161 14.32 -3.62 18.00
N ALA A 162 13.47 -4.45 17.39
CA ALA A 162 12.72 -5.47 18.10
C ALA A 162 13.65 -6.47 18.81
N ASN A 163 13.40 -6.72 20.09
CA ASN A 163 14.12 -7.73 20.87
C ASN A 163 13.58 -9.15 20.59
N ALA A 164 14.28 -10.18 21.09
CA ALA A 164 13.93 -11.58 20.84
C ALA A 164 12.51 -11.96 21.32
N ARG A 165 12.03 -11.38 22.43
CA ARG A 165 10.67 -11.63 22.94
C ARG A 165 9.62 -11.00 22.04
N GLU A 166 9.86 -9.80 21.55
CA GLU A 166 8.97 -9.07 20.63
C GLU A 166 8.88 -9.80 19.28
N LEU A 167 10.01 -10.25 18.75
CA LEU A 167 10.04 -11.09 17.53
C LEU A 167 9.26 -12.39 17.71
N ALA A 168 9.48 -13.10 18.82
CA ALA A 168 8.76 -14.34 19.11
C ALA A 168 7.23 -14.15 19.27
N ALA A 169 6.78 -12.94 19.63
CA ALA A 169 5.36 -12.59 19.74
C ALA A 169 4.74 -12.07 18.44
N THR A 170 5.57 -11.81 17.42
CA THR A 170 5.15 -11.24 16.14
C THR A 170 5.25 -12.28 15.02
N ALA A 171 4.18 -12.43 14.26
CA ALA A 171 4.18 -13.22 13.03
C ALA A 171 4.17 -12.27 11.82
N VAL A 172 4.91 -12.65 10.79
CA VAL A 172 4.96 -11.96 9.50
C VAL A 172 4.54 -12.92 8.42
N ILE A 173 3.71 -12.45 7.48
CA ILE A 173 3.39 -13.18 6.25
C ILE A 173 3.88 -12.39 5.05
N ARG A 174 4.26 -13.13 4.01
CA ARG A 174 4.67 -12.64 2.70
C ARG A 174 3.66 -13.05 1.64
N VAL A 175 3.35 -12.14 0.72
CA VAL A 175 2.57 -12.39 -0.51
C VAL A 175 3.39 -11.89 -1.69
N ASP A 176 3.75 -12.79 -2.61
CA ASP A 176 4.53 -12.42 -3.79
C ASP A 176 3.63 -11.76 -4.87
N LEU A 177 4.16 -10.73 -5.53
CA LEU A 177 3.48 -9.99 -6.59
C LEU A 177 3.55 -10.76 -7.92
N THR A 178 2.68 -11.75 -8.10
CA THR A 178 2.63 -12.60 -9.30
C THR A 178 1.39 -12.34 -10.15
N GLU A 179 0.19 -12.34 -9.57
CA GLU A 179 -1.05 -12.01 -10.26
C GLU A 179 -1.55 -10.66 -9.76
N VAL A 180 -1.16 -9.60 -10.45
CA VAL A 180 -1.36 -8.21 -10.03
C VAL A 180 -1.97 -7.39 -11.15
N SER A 181 -2.90 -6.51 -10.79
CA SER A 181 -3.39 -5.46 -11.67
C SER A 181 -3.57 -4.16 -10.93
N ALA A 182 -3.25 -3.05 -11.59
CA ALA A 182 -3.70 -1.73 -11.16
C ALA A 182 -4.91 -1.30 -11.99
N LYS A 183 -5.76 -0.47 -11.40
CA LYS A 183 -6.88 0.16 -12.10
C LYS A 183 -6.96 1.61 -11.72
N LEU A 184 -6.95 2.49 -12.74
CA LEU A 184 -6.90 3.93 -12.57
C LEU A 184 -8.05 4.61 -13.31
N ARG A 185 -8.62 5.64 -12.70
CA ARG A 185 -9.45 6.63 -13.37
C ARG A 185 -8.95 8.02 -13.03
N THR A 186 -8.74 8.82 -14.04
CA THR A 186 -8.42 10.24 -13.95
C THR A 186 -9.28 11.03 -14.95
N GLY A 187 -9.47 12.31 -14.70
CA GLY A 187 -10.12 13.21 -15.66
C GLY A 187 -11.46 13.76 -15.19
N PRO A 188 -12.10 14.53 -16.05
CA PRO A 188 -13.32 15.28 -15.75
C PRO A 188 -14.56 14.40 -15.67
N THR A 189 -15.73 15.04 -15.55
CA THR A 189 -17.05 14.46 -15.79
C THR A 189 -17.17 13.95 -17.23
N ASN A 190 -18.06 12.99 -17.42
CA ASN A 190 -18.41 12.46 -18.74
C ASN A 190 -19.94 12.48 -18.87
N ASP A 191 -20.49 13.72 -18.82
CA ASP A 191 -21.93 13.94 -18.99
C ASP A 191 -22.37 13.64 -20.43
N ASP A 192 -23.60 13.17 -20.60
CA ASP A 192 -24.21 13.02 -21.92
C ASP A 192 -24.46 14.40 -22.56
N ALA A 193 -24.49 14.43 -23.88
CA ALA A 193 -24.62 15.68 -24.64
C ALA A 193 -25.91 16.47 -24.28
N GLU A 194 -26.97 15.74 -23.96
CA GLU A 194 -28.28 16.31 -23.59
C GLU A 194 -28.28 16.95 -22.19
N ASP A 195 -27.30 16.60 -21.34
CA ASP A 195 -27.17 17.12 -19.97
C ASP A 195 -26.29 18.39 -19.90
N LEU A 196 -25.52 18.69 -20.95
CA LEU A 196 -24.51 19.76 -20.91
C LEU A 196 -25.07 21.14 -20.62
N ASP A 197 -26.31 21.42 -21.07
CA ASP A 197 -27.00 22.73 -20.89
C ASP A 197 -27.78 22.80 -19.58
N LEU A 198 -27.81 21.72 -18.76
CA LEU A 198 -28.52 21.74 -17.49
C LEU A 198 -27.82 22.66 -16.47
N PRO A 199 -28.60 23.42 -15.65
CA PRO A 199 -28.08 24.43 -14.74
C PRO A 199 -27.50 23.81 -13.43
N TYR A 200 -26.82 22.69 -13.52
CA TYR A 200 -26.17 22.03 -12.41
C TYR A 200 -24.67 22.17 -12.51
N TRP A 201 -24.04 22.46 -11.37
CA TRP A 201 -22.58 22.49 -11.31
C TRP A 201 -22.01 21.08 -11.55
N ALA A 202 -20.98 20.97 -12.38
CA ALA A 202 -20.27 19.74 -12.65
C ALA A 202 -18.75 19.97 -12.66
N GLY A 203 -18.00 19.02 -12.16
CA GLY A 203 -16.55 19.13 -12.06
C GLY A 203 -15.93 18.08 -11.15
N VAL A 204 -14.66 18.27 -10.81
CA VAL A 204 -13.91 17.40 -9.92
C VAL A 204 -13.53 18.18 -8.66
N VAL A 205 -13.80 17.56 -7.50
CA VAL A 205 -13.27 18.02 -6.22
C VAL A 205 -12.06 17.14 -5.90
N PRO A 206 -10.82 17.67 -5.95
CA PRO A 206 -9.63 16.90 -5.61
C PRO A 206 -9.66 16.42 -4.16
N VAL A 207 -9.12 15.23 -3.91
CA VAL A 207 -8.94 14.65 -2.58
C VAL A 207 -7.46 14.33 -2.40
N ALA A 208 -6.89 14.76 -1.29
CA ALA A 208 -5.53 14.42 -0.89
C ALA A 208 -5.48 14.19 0.63
N PRO A 209 -4.71 13.22 1.13
CA PRO A 209 -4.43 13.08 2.55
C PRO A 209 -3.62 14.29 3.03
N VAL A 210 -3.86 14.72 4.27
CA VAL A 210 -3.09 15.78 4.91
C VAL A 210 -2.68 15.30 6.30
N PHE A 211 -1.38 15.34 6.59
CA PHE A 211 -0.88 15.09 7.93
C PHE A 211 -1.07 16.33 8.81
N GLY A 212 -1.53 16.12 10.05
CA GLY A 212 -1.64 17.17 11.05
C GLY A 212 -0.31 17.44 11.76
N ALA A 213 -0.28 18.47 12.59
CA ALA A 213 0.87 18.72 13.46
C ALA A 213 1.10 17.52 14.40
N PRO A 214 2.36 17.07 14.58
CA PRO A 214 2.68 15.96 15.47
C PRO A 214 2.33 16.31 16.93
N VAL A 215 1.74 15.36 17.64
CA VAL A 215 1.36 15.49 19.05
C VAL A 215 2.29 14.60 19.89
N PRO A 216 3.14 15.16 20.77
CA PRO A 216 4.05 14.37 21.57
C PRO A 216 3.30 13.48 22.56
N SER A 217 3.89 12.33 22.91
CA SER A 217 3.40 11.47 23.98
C SER A 217 3.51 12.20 25.32
N ALA A 218 2.55 11.97 26.23
CA ALA A 218 2.50 12.66 27.53
C ALA A 218 3.69 12.33 28.45
N ASP A 219 4.36 11.22 28.21
CA ASP A 219 5.55 10.73 28.93
C ASP A 219 6.87 11.03 28.22
N LEU A 220 6.82 11.76 27.08
CA LEU A 220 8.03 12.15 26.36
C LEU A 220 8.84 13.16 27.17
N ALA A 221 10.15 12.93 27.30
CA ALA A 221 11.03 13.88 27.99
C ALA A 221 11.05 15.22 27.21
N PRO A 222 11.04 16.38 27.94
CA PRO A 222 10.85 17.69 27.32
C PRO A 222 11.98 18.13 26.37
N ASP A 223 13.14 17.51 26.48
CA ASP A 223 14.34 17.78 25.67
C ASP A 223 14.40 16.96 24.37
N ILE A 224 13.46 16.05 24.14
CA ILE A 224 13.37 15.26 22.93
C ILE A 224 12.57 16.04 21.88
N ALA A 225 13.27 16.60 20.90
CA ALA A 225 12.65 17.31 19.77
C ALA A 225 11.98 16.37 18.79
N VAL A 226 10.99 16.88 18.05
CA VAL A 226 10.39 16.17 16.92
C VAL A 226 11.43 16.05 15.82
N PRO A 227 11.75 14.86 15.30
CA PRO A 227 12.68 14.69 14.18
C PRO A 227 12.19 15.36 12.89
N ASP A 228 13.12 15.84 12.07
CA ASP A 228 12.80 16.56 10.83
C ASP A 228 11.97 15.73 9.85
N TYR A 229 12.23 14.42 9.75
CA TYR A 229 11.48 13.53 8.85
C TYR A 229 10.00 13.34 9.27
N ILE A 230 9.64 13.62 10.53
CA ILE A 230 8.24 13.65 11.00
C ILE A 230 7.57 14.97 10.64
N THR A 231 8.31 16.09 10.76
CA THR A 231 7.77 17.41 10.40
C THR A 231 7.67 17.62 8.89
N ALA A 232 8.35 16.78 8.10
CA ALA A 232 8.31 16.79 6.64
C ALA A 232 7.18 15.92 6.01
N LEU A 233 6.37 15.22 6.84
CA LEU A 233 5.19 14.48 6.38
C LEU A 233 4.08 15.47 5.98
#